data_0ec6d91c5f19c7b94fafa61b0cd0528f
#
_entry.id   0ec6d91c5f19c7b94fafa61b0cd0528f
#
_cell.length_a   1.000
_cell.length_b   1.000
_cell.length_c   1.000
_cell.angle_alpha   90.00
_cell.angle_beta   90.00
_cell.angle_gamma   90.00
#
_symmetry.space_group_name_H-M   'P 1'
#
loop_
_entity.id
_entity.type
_entity.pdbx_description
1 polymer ?
#
loop_
_entity_poly.entity_id
_entity_poly.type
_entity_poly.pdbx_seq_one_letter_code
_entity_poly.pdbx_strand_id
1 'polypeptide(L)'
;MEKAKIGPGQLFSLIVLFDMGTSILRVLAMKAEKDAWLTILLGSLGGMALFWVYVSLYRRYPELPLTGYVRKILGKWTGGAIGLLYVLFFIHGAARDLREGGDLIASSVLDQTPVIAINAIMIVSIGYVLTKGIEVLARTGQIFLFILIVLGVISSFLLFFAGVIDVKRLLPVLGNGLGPVIETTLKQTFQFPHEEVVCFTMVLPYLNRMRQGIRAGFVAVLLSSFLLSYTTSLNIAVLGADIAARSTFPLRNTISLINIGEFIQRLDVIVVLTLIIGDFFKVAIFYYAAVMSITDVFRISDYRKLVQPAGIIILLISVMLSGDFAEQIEEGDILLYTMFMLFGAILPGFLLIAAMVRQRLGASR
;
A
#
# COMPACT_ATOMS: atom_id res chain seq x y z
N MET A 1 -15.93 -17.33 9.63
CA MET A 1 -14.54 -16.93 9.40
C MET A 1 -13.82 -18.05 8.68
N GLU A 2 -12.90 -17.72 7.80
CA GLU A 2 -12.07 -18.67 7.08
C GLU A 2 -11.19 -19.48 8.06
N LYS A 3 -11.00 -20.79 7.81
CA LYS A 3 -10.12 -21.63 8.63
C LYS A 3 -8.64 -21.54 8.22
N ALA A 4 -8.34 -20.72 7.19
CA ALA A 4 -6.99 -20.52 6.68
C ALA A 4 -6.07 -19.90 7.72
N LYS A 5 -4.78 -20.22 7.65
CA LYS A 5 -3.76 -19.62 8.50
C LYS A 5 -2.56 -19.20 7.65
N ILE A 6 -2.06 -18.00 7.91
CA ILE A 6 -0.87 -17.47 7.25
C ILE A 6 0.34 -17.49 8.18
N GLY A 7 1.52 -17.76 7.59
CA GLY A 7 2.80 -17.73 8.29
C GLY A 7 3.41 -16.33 8.37
N PRO A 8 4.42 -16.13 9.25
CA PRO A 8 5.13 -14.85 9.38
C PRO A 8 5.75 -14.34 8.07
N GLY A 9 6.39 -15.23 7.29
CA GLY A 9 6.97 -14.87 5.98
C GLY A 9 5.92 -14.48 4.93
N GLN A 10 4.73 -15.10 5.00
CA GLN A 10 3.60 -14.74 4.14
C GLN A 10 3.06 -13.35 4.48
N LEU A 11 2.89 -13.04 5.77
CA LEU A 11 2.50 -11.70 6.21
C LEU A 11 3.54 -10.65 5.80
N PHE A 12 4.82 -10.94 6.00
CA PHE A 12 5.92 -10.09 5.56
C PHE A 12 5.83 -9.77 4.08
N SER A 13 5.68 -10.79 3.23
CA SER A 13 5.61 -10.60 1.77
C SER A 13 4.39 -9.78 1.36
N LEU A 14 3.23 -10.02 1.97
CA LEU A 14 2.03 -9.25 1.68
C LEU A 14 2.18 -7.78 2.07
N ILE A 15 2.76 -7.46 3.24
CA ILE A 15 2.96 -6.07 3.66
C ILE A 15 3.95 -5.36 2.73
N VAL A 16 5.08 -5.99 2.38
CA VAL A 16 6.05 -5.38 1.46
C VAL A 16 5.44 -5.13 0.09
N LEU A 17 4.74 -6.11 -0.49
CA LEU A 17 4.08 -5.94 -1.79
C LEU A 17 3.00 -4.86 -1.75
N PHE A 18 2.25 -4.78 -0.68
CA PHE A 18 1.20 -3.79 -0.46
C PHE A 18 1.78 -2.38 -0.36
N ASP A 19 2.78 -2.18 0.50
CA ASP A 19 3.43 -0.87 0.68
C ASP A 19 4.16 -0.41 -0.59
N MET A 20 4.84 -1.34 -1.28
CA MET A 20 5.49 -1.04 -2.54
C MET A 20 4.48 -0.70 -3.64
N GLY A 21 3.41 -1.45 -3.80
CA GLY A 21 2.28 -1.27 -4.70
C GLY A 21 2.39 -0.11 -5.69
N THR A 22 1.44 0.78 -5.68
CA THR A 22 1.48 2.03 -6.46
C THR A 22 2.52 3.04 -5.93
N SER A 23 2.97 2.90 -4.67
CA SER A 23 3.87 3.86 -4.02
C SER A 23 5.25 3.94 -4.67
N ILE A 24 5.77 2.84 -5.23
CA ILE A 24 7.09 2.81 -5.89
C ILE A 24 7.12 3.66 -7.18
N LEU A 25 5.96 3.91 -7.76
CA LEU A 25 5.81 4.63 -9.02
C LEU A 25 5.50 6.10 -8.83
N ARG A 26 5.02 6.46 -7.66
CA ARG A 26 4.65 7.84 -7.33
C ARG A 26 5.88 8.69 -7.05
N VAL A 27 5.69 9.97 -7.25
CA VAL A 27 6.62 11.02 -6.84
C VAL A 27 6.45 11.26 -5.34
N LEU A 28 7.28 10.59 -4.53
CA LEU A 28 7.22 10.74 -3.08
C LEU A 28 8.19 11.81 -2.59
N ALA A 29 7.75 12.60 -1.63
CA ALA A 29 8.59 13.50 -0.83
C ALA A 29 9.37 14.58 -1.61
N MET A 30 9.00 14.89 -2.86
CA MET A 30 9.76 15.82 -3.71
C MET A 30 9.76 17.27 -3.23
N LYS A 31 8.94 17.63 -2.23
CA LYS A 31 9.04 18.94 -1.54
C LYS A 31 10.36 19.09 -0.77
N ALA A 32 11.02 17.97 -0.44
CA ALA A 32 12.37 17.95 0.14
C ALA A 32 13.47 17.85 -0.93
N GLU A 33 13.12 17.90 -2.22
CA GLU A 33 14.06 17.84 -3.35
C GLU A 33 15.05 16.68 -3.24
N LYS A 34 16.36 16.98 -3.16
CA LYS A 34 17.45 15.98 -3.09
C LYS A 34 17.38 15.12 -1.82
N ASP A 35 16.75 15.62 -0.76
CA ASP A 35 16.63 14.96 0.53
C ASP A 35 15.33 14.14 0.66
N ALA A 36 14.57 13.95 -0.43
CA ALA A 36 13.34 13.17 -0.44
C ALA A 36 13.53 11.75 0.11
N TRP A 37 14.64 11.11 -0.19
CA TRP A 37 15.01 9.78 0.35
C TRP A 37 15.10 9.77 1.88
N LEU A 38 15.58 10.84 2.48
CA LEU A 38 15.74 10.97 3.94
C LEU A 38 14.36 11.12 4.61
N THR A 39 13.44 11.87 3.98
CA THR A 39 12.06 12.01 4.50
C THR A 39 11.33 10.68 4.51
N ILE A 40 11.55 9.83 3.51
CA ILE A 40 10.93 8.49 3.45
C ILE A 40 11.47 7.60 4.58
N LEU A 41 12.78 7.62 4.83
CA LEU A 41 13.37 6.89 5.95
C LEU A 41 12.85 7.40 7.30
N LEU A 42 12.74 8.71 7.49
CA LEU A 42 12.17 9.28 8.71
C LEU A 42 10.68 8.94 8.83
N GLY A 43 9.95 8.90 7.73
CA GLY A 43 8.55 8.49 7.67
C GLY A 43 8.30 7.07 8.17
N SER A 44 9.30 6.16 8.05
CA SER A 44 9.22 4.80 8.58
C SER A 44 8.93 4.76 10.09
N LEU A 45 9.35 5.78 10.84
CA LEU A 45 9.04 5.90 12.28
C LEU A 45 7.53 6.05 12.50
N GLY A 46 6.86 6.81 11.63
CA GLY A 46 5.40 6.92 11.62
C GLY A 46 4.73 5.59 11.30
N GLY A 47 5.18 4.94 10.24
CA GLY A 47 4.71 3.60 9.86
C GLY A 47 4.85 2.58 10.98
N MET A 48 5.99 2.56 11.67
CA MET A 48 6.18 1.71 12.84
C MET A 48 5.24 2.05 13.99
N ALA A 49 5.00 3.33 14.26
CA ALA A 49 4.06 3.77 15.29
C ALA A 49 2.62 3.36 14.96
N LEU A 50 2.18 3.52 13.70
CA LEU A 50 0.87 3.07 13.25
C LEU A 50 0.74 1.56 13.34
N PHE A 51 1.71 0.81 12.84
CA PHE A 51 1.71 -0.65 12.92
C PHE A 51 1.69 -1.13 14.39
N TRP A 52 2.38 -0.43 15.30
CA TRP A 52 2.30 -0.72 16.74
C TRP A 52 0.87 -0.52 17.29
N VAL A 53 0.15 0.51 16.86
CA VAL A 53 -1.27 0.72 17.22
C VAL A 53 -2.11 -0.47 16.77
N TYR A 54 -1.98 -0.89 15.51
CA TYR A 54 -2.74 -2.03 14.95
C TYR A 54 -2.44 -3.33 15.69
N VAL A 55 -1.16 -3.61 15.94
CA VAL A 55 -0.74 -4.79 16.72
C VAL A 55 -1.24 -4.72 18.15
N SER A 56 -1.26 -3.54 18.76
CA SER A 56 -1.75 -3.37 20.14
C SER A 56 -3.25 -3.64 20.27
N LEU A 57 -4.03 -3.27 19.27
CA LEU A 57 -5.45 -3.64 19.14
C LEU A 57 -5.61 -5.15 18.90
N TYR A 58 -4.87 -5.70 17.95
CA TYR A 58 -4.90 -7.13 17.65
C TYR A 58 -4.54 -8.00 18.88
N ARG A 59 -3.53 -7.65 19.67
CA ARG A 59 -3.16 -8.38 20.90
C ARG A 59 -4.27 -8.40 21.94
N ARG A 60 -5.12 -7.36 21.97
CA ARG A 60 -6.27 -7.29 22.89
C ARG A 60 -7.47 -8.09 22.41
N TYR A 61 -7.59 -8.24 21.07
CA TYR A 61 -8.72 -8.90 20.42
C TYR A 61 -8.24 -9.83 19.29
N PRO A 62 -7.44 -10.88 19.62
CA PRO A 62 -6.71 -11.64 18.58
C PRO A 62 -7.60 -12.45 17.63
N GLU A 63 -8.84 -12.75 18.03
CA GLU A 63 -9.78 -13.52 17.21
C GLU A 63 -10.75 -12.65 16.40
N LEU A 64 -10.70 -11.33 16.59
CA LEU A 64 -11.63 -10.41 15.96
C LEU A 64 -10.92 -9.58 14.88
N PRO A 65 -11.54 -9.44 13.70
CA PRO A 65 -11.13 -8.45 12.71
C PRO A 65 -11.45 -7.03 13.20
N LEU A 66 -10.94 -6.02 12.48
CA LEU A 66 -11.14 -4.60 12.81
C LEU A 66 -12.59 -4.28 13.16
N THR A 67 -13.53 -4.60 12.26
CA THR A 67 -14.96 -4.34 12.44
C THR A 67 -15.55 -5.05 13.65
N GLY A 68 -15.01 -6.22 13.99
CA GLY A 68 -15.43 -7.00 15.17
C GLY A 68 -15.00 -6.33 16.47
N TYR A 69 -13.75 -5.94 16.62
CA TYR A 69 -13.32 -5.29 17.86
C TYR A 69 -13.80 -3.84 17.96
N VAL A 70 -14.05 -3.13 16.87
CA VAL A 70 -14.74 -1.82 16.89
C VAL A 70 -16.10 -1.93 17.56
N ARG A 71 -16.90 -2.94 17.18
CA ARG A 71 -18.20 -3.20 17.83
C ARG A 71 -18.05 -3.62 19.30
N LYS A 72 -16.99 -4.35 19.64
CA LYS A 72 -16.73 -4.75 21.03
C LYS A 72 -16.32 -3.56 21.91
N ILE A 73 -15.57 -2.59 21.35
CA ILE A 73 -15.10 -1.40 22.08
C ILE A 73 -16.21 -0.35 22.20
N LEU A 74 -16.90 -0.01 21.10
CA LEU A 74 -17.82 1.12 21.02
C LEU A 74 -19.31 0.74 21.19
N GLY A 75 -19.59 -0.57 21.26
CA GLY A 75 -20.96 -1.08 21.33
C GLY A 75 -21.56 -1.41 19.96
N LYS A 76 -22.77 -1.97 19.97
CA LYS A 76 -23.41 -2.54 18.78
C LYS A 76 -23.75 -1.49 17.72
N TRP A 77 -24.30 -0.34 18.12
CA TRP A 77 -24.80 0.68 17.20
C TRP A 77 -23.67 1.56 16.65
N THR A 78 -22.94 2.22 17.52
CA THR A 78 -21.81 3.10 17.11
C THR A 78 -20.69 2.31 16.44
N GLY A 79 -20.33 1.15 17.00
CA GLY A 79 -19.33 0.29 16.39
C GLY A 79 -19.79 -0.34 15.08
N GLY A 80 -21.09 -0.58 14.92
CA GLY A 80 -21.67 -1.03 13.65
C GLY A 80 -21.59 0.04 12.56
N ALA A 81 -21.93 1.28 12.89
CA ALA A 81 -21.84 2.43 11.97
C ALA A 81 -20.38 2.66 11.52
N ILE A 82 -19.44 2.67 12.47
CA ILE A 82 -18.00 2.81 12.15
C ILE A 82 -17.50 1.61 11.32
N GLY A 83 -17.96 0.40 11.63
CA GLY A 83 -17.65 -0.79 10.81
C GLY A 83 -18.11 -0.65 9.36
N LEU A 84 -19.30 -0.06 9.13
CA LEU A 84 -19.80 0.22 7.79
C LEU A 84 -18.95 1.29 7.07
N LEU A 85 -18.51 2.33 7.79
CA LEU A 85 -17.61 3.33 7.23
C LEU A 85 -16.27 2.71 6.82
N TYR A 86 -15.73 1.74 7.58
CA TYR A 86 -14.54 0.98 7.15
C TYR A 86 -14.79 0.13 5.91
N VAL A 87 -16.01 -0.43 5.73
CA VAL A 87 -16.36 -1.12 4.46
C VAL A 87 -16.22 -0.16 3.28
N LEU A 88 -16.81 1.04 3.40
CA LEU A 88 -16.72 2.06 2.34
C LEU A 88 -15.27 2.51 2.11
N PHE A 89 -14.49 2.71 3.16
CA PHE A 89 -13.08 3.05 3.09
C PHE A 89 -12.28 2.01 2.31
N PHE A 90 -12.44 0.72 2.62
CA PHE A 90 -11.71 -0.34 1.93
C PHE A 90 -12.14 -0.52 0.47
N ILE A 91 -13.43 -0.36 0.17
CA ILE A 91 -13.94 -0.37 -1.21
C ILE A 91 -13.35 0.81 -1.99
N HIS A 92 -13.33 2.01 -1.41
CA HIS A 92 -12.76 3.19 -2.03
C HIS A 92 -11.25 3.03 -2.28
N GLY A 93 -10.49 2.53 -1.29
CA GLY A 93 -9.06 2.26 -1.46
C GLY A 93 -8.78 1.26 -2.58
N ALA A 94 -9.54 0.15 -2.65
CA ALA A 94 -9.43 -0.82 -3.73
C ALA A 94 -9.75 -0.22 -5.10
N ALA A 95 -10.80 0.60 -5.20
CA ALA A 95 -11.22 1.23 -6.44
C ALA A 95 -10.23 2.27 -6.93
N ARG A 96 -9.65 3.06 -6.01
CA ARG A 96 -8.66 4.08 -6.31
C ARG A 96 -7.36 3.47 -6.83
N ASP A 97 -6.82 2.45 -6.13
CA ASP A 97 -5.61 1.79 -6.58
C ASP A 97 -5.85 1.05 -7.91
N LEU A 98 -6.99 0.38 -8.08
CA LEU A 98 -7.37 -0.26 -9.34
C LEU A 98 -7.42 0.74 -10.51
N ARG A 99 -7.92 1.96 -10.27
CA ARG A 99 -7.93 3.02 -11.28
C ARG A 99 -6.52 3.50 -11.60
N GLU A 100 -5.71 3.77 -10.58
CA GLU A 100 -4.33 4.24 -10.74
C GLU A 100 -3.49 3.23 -11.53
N GLY A 101 -3.58 1.93 -11.20
CA GLY A 101 -2.92 0.87 -11.94
C GLY A 101 -3.40 0.75 -13.38
N GLY A 102 -4.70 0.87 -13.61
CA GLY A 102 -5.29 0.83 -14.95
C GLY A 102 -4.84 1.99 -15.84
N ASP A 103 -4.87 3.23 -15.34
CA ASP A 103 -4.44 4.43 -16.07
C ASP A 103 -2.95 4.35 -16.42
N LEU A 104 -2.15 3.81 -15.51
CA LEU A 104 -0.72 3.66 -15.72
C LEU A 104 -0.43 2.59 -16.77
N ILE A 105 -1.11 1.45 -16.75
CA ILE A 105 -0.97 0.40 -17.78
C ILE A 105 -1.43 0.94 -19.14
N ALA A 106 -2.57 1.64 -19.20
CA ALA A 106 -3.09 2.24 -20.41
C ALA A 106 -2.10 3.24 -21.00
N SER A 107 -1.57 4.16 -20.17
CA SER A 107 -0.62 5.20 -20.66
C SER A 107 0.78 4.67 -20.98
N SER A 108 1.15 3.48 -20.50
CA SER A 108 2.50 2.93 -20.64
C SER A 108 2.64 1.91 -21.76
N VAL A 109 1.65 1.03 -21.95
CA VAL A 109 1.78 -0.16 -22.82
C VAL A 109 0.52 -0.39 -23.66
N LEU A 110 -0.65 -0.10 -23.14
CA LEU A 110 -1.94 -0.43 -23.76
C LEU A 110 -2.75 0.84 -24.09
N ASP A 111 -2.13 1.78 -24.81
CA ASP A 111 -2.68 3.10 -25.17
C ASP A 111 -4.00 3.06 -25.95
N GLN A 112 -4.28 1.96 -26.66
CA GLN A 112 -5.52 1.73 -27.40
C GLN A 112 -6.58 0.94 -26.62
N THR A 113 -6.26 0.50 -25.37
CA THR A 113 -7.18 -0.33 -24.58
C THR A 113 -7.93 0.53 -23.57
N PRO A 114 -9.26 0.51 -23.55
CA PRO A 114 -10.03 1.23 -22.54
C PRO A 114 -9.65 0.78 -21.12
N VAL A 115 -9.45 1.73 -20.21
CA VAL A 115 -9.05 1.48 -18.80
C VAL A 115 -10.00 0.51 -18.11
N ILE A 116 -11.31 0.60 -18.41
CA ILE A 116 -12.30 -0.34 -17.86
C ILE A 116 -12.00 -1.81 -18.22
N ALA A 117 -11.47 -2.08 -19.41
CA ALA A 117 -11.12 -3.44 -19.80
C ALA A 117 -9.90 -3.96 -19.03
N ILE A 118 -8.90 -3.11 -18.80
CA ILE A 118 -7.72 -3.42 -17.99
C ILE A 118 -8.16 -3.70 -16.54
N ASN A 119 -8.93 -2.79 -15.97
CA ASN A 119 -9.45 -2.91 -14.61
C ASN A 119 -10.35 -4.14 -14.43
N ALA A 120 -11.17 -4.48 -15.42
CA ALA A 120 -12.03 -5.66 -15.38
C ALA A 120 -11.22 -6.96 -15.34
N ILE A 121 -10.15 -7.07 -16.15
CA ILE A 121 -9.26 -8.24 -16.13
C ILE A 121 -8.56 -8.35 -14.77
N MET A 122 -8.07 -7.24 -14.22
CA MET A 122 -7.39 -7.21 -12.92
C MET A 122 -8.34 -7.62 -11.80
N ILE A 123 -9.52 -7.02 -11.70
CA ILE A 123 -10.47 -7.29 -10.61
C ILE A 123 -11.03 -8.72 -10.67
N VAL A 124 -11.25 -9.28 -11.86
CA VAL A 124 -11.67 -10.67 -12.05
C VAL A 124 -10.56 -11.62 -11.59
N SER A 125 -9.32 -11.35 -11.96
CA SER A 125 -8.15 -12.14 -11.56
C SER A 125 -7.96 -12.12 -10.04
N ILE A 126 -8.05 -10.94 -9.41
CA ILE A 126 -8.02 -10.79 -7.96
C ILE A 126 -9.17 -11.54 -7.31
N GLY A 127 -10.40 -11.34 -7.81
CA GLY A 127 -11.59 -12.03 -7.30
C GLY A 127 -11.45 -13.54 -7.33
N TYR A 128 -10.90 -14.09 -8.41
CA TYR A 128 -10.61 -15.53 -8.49
C TYR A 128 -9.66 -15.98 -7.37
N VAL A 129 -8.56 -15.27 -7.14
CA VAL A 129 -7.60 -15.60 -6.06
C VAL A 129 -8.27 -15.48 -4.69
N LEU A 130 -9.08 -14.45 -4.44
CA LEU A 130 -9.78 -14.25 -3.18
C LEU A 130 -10.80 -15.38 -2.91
N THR A 131 -11.44 -15.96 -3.92
CA THR A 131 -12.30 -17.14 -3.73
C THR A 131 -11.53 -18.37 -3.25
N LYS A 132 -10.21 -18.46 -3.52
CA LYS A 132 -9.33 -19.53 -3.03
C LYS A 132 -8.84 -19.29 -1.59
N GLY A 133 -8.97 -18.06 -1.09
CA GLY A 133 -8.66 -17.71 0.29
C GLY A 133 -7.36 -16.95 0.48
N ILE A 134 -7.24 -16.34 1.67
CA ILE A 134 -6.07 -15.51 2.04
C ILE A 134 -4.75 -16.29 2.00
N GLU A 135 -4.77 -17.58 2.27
CA GLU A 135 -3.57 -18.42 2.24
C GLU A 135 -2.99 -18.52 0.84
N VAL A 136 -3.85 -18.65 -0.19
CA VAL A 136 -3.41 -18.69 -1.60
C VAL A 136 -2.82 -17.35 -1.99
N LEU A 137 -3.48 -16.24 -1.68
CA LEU A 137 -2.96 -14.90 -1.91
C LEU A 137 -1.58 -14.72 -1.25
N ALA A 138 -1.44 -15.18 0.00
CA ALA A 138 -0.21 -15.03 0.76
C ALA A 138 0.96 -15.89 0.23
N ARG A 139 0.68 -17.11 -0.22
CA ARG A 139 1.68 -17.98 -0.88
C ARG A 139 2.14 -17.41 -2.22
N THR A 140 1.19 -16.93 -3.01
CA THR A 140 1.47 -16.26 -4.27
C THR A 140 2.29 -15.00 -4.03
N GLY A 141 1.99 -14.23 -2.98
CA GLY A 141 2.75 -13.04 -2.57
C GLY A 141 4.23 -13.32 -2.29
N GLN A 142 4.57 -14.46 -1.70
CA GLN A 142 5.97 -14.81 -1.48
C GLN A 142 6.74 -15.00 -2.80
N ILE A 143 6.10 -15.63 -3.79
CA ILE A 143 6.71 -15.86 -5.12
C ILE A 143 6.90 -14.52 -5.83
N PHE A 144 5.87 -13.66 -5.84
CA PHE A 144 5.93 -12.40 -6.54
C PHE A 144 6.86 -11.38 -5.85
N LEU A 145 6.97 -11.41 -4.52
CA LEU A 145 7.98 -10.60 -3.84
C LEU A 145 9.39 -10.99 -4.28
N PHE A 146 9.69 -12.29 -4.38
CA PHE A 146 10.98 -12.76 -4.88
C PHE A 146 11.24 -12.26 -6.32
N ILE A 147 10.23 -12.36 -7.20
CA ILE A 147 10.32 -11.86 -8.58
C ILE A 147 10.61 -10.35 -8.57
N LEU A 148 9.90 -9.54 -7.79
CA LEU A 148 10.11 -8.08 -7.71
C LEU A 148 11.52 -7.73 -7.20
N ILE A 149 12.02 -8.45 -6.20
CA ILE A 149 13.39 -8.23 -5.71
C ILE A 149 14.40 -8.52 -6.83
N VAL A 150 14.23 -9.63 -7.56
CA VAL A 150 15.11 -9.98 -8.68
C VAL A 150 15.06 -8.92 -9.78
N LEU A 151 13.86 -8.47 -10.17
CA LEU A 151 13.69 -7.41 -11.17
C LEU A 151 14.33 -6.08 -10.71
N GLY A 152 14.18 -5.71 -9.44
CA GLY A 152 14.80 -4.51 -8.87
C GLY A 152 16.33 -4.59 -8.86
N VAL A 153 16.89 -5.75 -8.49
CA VAL A 153 18.35 -5.98 -8.54
C VAL A 153 18.87 -5.90 -9.96
N ILE A 154 18.22 -6.60 -10.91
CA ILE A 154 18.61 -6.54 -12.33
C ILE A 154 18.57 -5.10 -12.84
N SER A 155 17.50 -4.36 -12.60
CA SER A 155 17.36 -2.96 -13.02
C SER A 155 18.48 -2.08 -12.44
N SER A 156 18.82 -2.26 -11.17
CA SER A 156 19.91 -1.51 -10.51
C SER A 156 21.26 -1.80 -11.12
N PHE A 157 21.56 -3.07 -11.42
CA PHE A 157 22.78 -3.46 -12.14
C PHE A 157 22.84 -2.85 -13.54
N LEU A 158 21.75 -2.90 -14.30
CA LEU A 158 21.69 -2.35 -15.64
C LEU A 158 21.90 -0.83 -15.65
N LEU A 159 21.30 -0.10 -14.69
CA LEU A 159 21.52 1.34 -14.52
C LEU A 159 22.98 1.66 -14.19
N PHE A 160 23.61 0.84 -13.35
CA PHE A 160 25.02 1.00 -13.01
C PHE A 160 25.92 0.82 -14.26
N PHE A 161 25.71 -0.23 -15.05
CA PHE A 161 26.50 -0.47 -16.27
C PHE A 161 26.19 0.52 -17.40
N ALA A 162 24.99 1.08 -17.45
CA ALA A 162 24.64 2.14 -18.38
C ALA A 162 25.35 3.47 -18.09
N GLY A 163 25.97 3.61 -16.89
CA GLY A 163 26.72 4.80 -16.52
C GLY A 163 25.86 6.07 -16.33
N VAL A 164 24.56 5.92 -16.15
CA VAL A 164 23.61 7.05 -16.04
C VAL A 164 23.44 7.56 -14.61
N ILE A 165 24.01 6.87 -13.63
CA ILE A 165 23.89 7.22 -12.20
C ILE A 165 24.94 8.30 -11.86
N ASP A 166 24.46 9.49 -11.47
CA ASP A 166 25.29 10.57 -10.94
C ASP A 166 24.94 10.85 -9.47
N VAL A 167 25.73 10.28 -8.56
CA VAL A 167 25.53 10.43 -7.10
C VAL A 167 25.68 11.90 -6.65
N LYS A 168 26.37 12.76 -7.43
CA LYS A 168 26.54 14.18 -7.10
C LYS A 168 25.20 14.93 -7.09
N ARG A 169 24.20 14.42 -7.82
CA ARG A 169 22.83 14.99 -7.82
C ARG A 169 22.09 14.85 -6.48
N LEU A 170 22.57 13.97 -5.59
CA LEU A 170 22.06 13.84 -4.22
C LEU A 170 22.75 14.81 -3.23
N LEU A 171 23.79 15.53 -3.68
CA LEU A 171 24.58 16.43 -2.82
C LEU A 171 24.24 17.91 -3.09
N PRO A 172 24.41 18.80 -2.09
CA PRO A 172 24.73 18.49 -0.70
C PRO A 172 23.48 17.96 0.05
N VAL A 173 23.70 16.98 0.94
CA VAL A 173 22.63 16.51 1.85
C VAL A 173 22.27 17.65 2.81
N LEU A 174 20.97 17.84 3.03
CA LEU A 174 20.42 18.94 3.86
C LEU A 174 20.83 20.34 3.37
N GLY A 175 21.06 20.48 2.06
CA GLY A 175 21.45 21.75 1.47
C GLY A 175 20.46 22.88 1.70
N ASN A 176 19.16 22.56 1.80
CA ASN A 176 18.06 23.50 2.12
C ASN A 176 17.71 23.52 3.63
N GLY A 177 18.57 22.91 4.47
CA GLY A 177 18.34 22.76 5.90
C GLY A 177 17.37 21.63 6.26
N LEU A 178 17.14 21.45 7.57
CA LEU A 178 16.24 20.42 8.10
C LEU A 178 14.74 20.74 7.94
N GLY A 179 14.39 22.01 7.75
CA GLY A 179 12.99 22.46 7.69
C GLY A 179 12.14 21.72 6.66
N PRO A 180 12.51 21.73 5.36
CA PRO A 180 11.78 21.01 4.31
C PRO A 180 11.68 19.51 4.55
N VAL A 181 12.72 18.89 5.10
CA VAL A 181 12.75 17.46 5.41
C VAL A 181 11.74 17.12 6.50
N ILE A 182 11.75 17.86 7.62
CA ILE A 182 10.82 17.62 8.73
C ILE A 182 9.38 17.90 8.30
N GLU A 183 9.15 19.02 7.60
CA GLU A 183 7.82 19.40 7.12
C GLU A 183 7.24 18.34 6.19
N THR A 184 8.02 17.88 5.20
CA THR A 184 7.59 16.83 4.25
C THR A 184 7.40 15.51 4.95
N THR A 185 8.26 15.16 5.92
CA THR A 185 8.09 13.94 6.73
C THR A 185 6.75 13.98 7.46
N LEU A 186 6.44 15.03 8.19
CA LEU A 186 5.21 15.12 9.00
C LEU A 186 3.94 15.20 8.14
N LYS A 187 4.01 15.90 7.01
CA LYS A 187 2.84 16.11 6.14
C LYS A 187 2.57 14.95 5.18
N GLN A 188 3.58 14.17 4.79
CA GLN A 188 3.43 13.14 3.77
C GLN A 188 3.95 11.78 4.23
N THR A 189 5.26 11.61 4.42
CA THR A 189 5.86 10.27 4.55
C THR A 189 5.62 9.59 5.90
N PHE A 190 5.24 10.36 6.93
CA PHE A 190 4.83 9.80 8.22
C PHE A 190 3.53 8.98 8.12
N GLN A 191 2.68 9.31 7.18
CA GLN A 191 1.40 8.68 6.94
C GLN A 191 1.48 7.70 5.77
N PHE A 192 1.70 8.20 4.57
CA PHE A 192 1.70 7.41 3.34
C PHE A 192 3.07 6.75 3.07
N PRO A 193 3.11 5.46 2.70
CA PRO A 193 1.98 4.56 2.43
C PRO A 193 1.47 3.80 3.67
N HIS A 194 2.05 3.99 4.83
CA HIS A 194 1.93 3.12 6.00
C HIS A 194 0.55 3.16 6.70
N GLU A 195 -0.22 4.23 6.55
CA GLU A 195 -1.58 4.30 7.11
C GLU A 195 -2.54 3.31 6.43
N GLU A 196 -2.28 2.98 5.17
CA GLU A 196 -3.06 2.01 4.41
C GLU A 196 -2.87 0.57 4.95
N VAL A 197 -1.80 0.30 5.69
CA VAL A 197 -1.53 -0.97 6.37
C VAL A 197 -2.62 -1.33 7.41
N VAL A 198 -3.51 -0.39 7.75
CA VAL A 198 -4.72 -0.67 8.53
C VAL A 198 -5.54 -1.83 7.95
N CYS A 199 -5.49 -2.07 6.63
CA CYS A 199 -6.14 -3.21 5.97
C CYS A 199 -5.71 -4.55 6.57
N PHE A 200 -4.46 -4.66 7.03
CA PHE A 200 -3.95 -5.87 7.64
C PHE A 200 -4.57 -6.21 8.99
N THR A 201 -5.28 -5.27 9.63
CA THR A 201 -6.11 -5.57 10.80
C THR A 201 -7.23 -6.56 10.50
N MET A 202 -7.63 -6.68 9.22
CA MET A 202 -8.56 -7.71 8.74
C MET A 202 -7.86 -9.05 8.42
N VAL A 203 -6.52 -9.06 8.32
CA VAL A 203 -5.69 -10.22 7.98
C VAL A 203 -5.03 -10.83 9.22
N LEU A 204 -4.62 -10.01 10.18
CA LEU A 204 -3.92 -10.44 11.40
C LEU A 204 -4.59 -11.59 12.18
N PRO A 205 -5.95 -11.71 12.27
CA PRO A 205 -6.61 -12.83 12.94
C PRO A 205 -6.27 -14.22 12.36
N TYR A 206 -5.78 -14.27 11.13
CA TYR A 206 -5.39 -15.51 10.45
C TYR A 206 -3.94 -15.91 10.68
N LEU A 207 -3.19 -15.14 11.47
CA LEU A 207 -1.77 -15.38 11.74
C LEU A 207 -1.56 -16.59 12.67
N ASN A 208 -0.78 -17.59 12.21
CA ASN A 208 -0.54 -18.80 12.97
C ASN A 208 0.47 -18.66 14.11
N ARG A 209 1.44 -17.71 13.98
CA ARG A 209 2.52 -17.47 14.95
C ARG A 209 2.60 -15.98 15.29
N MET A 210 1.76 -15.53 16.23
CA MET A 210 1.59 -14.11 16.56
C MET A 210 2.92 -13.36 16.77
N ARG A 211 3.82 -13.84 17.68
CA ARG A 211 5.07 -13.14 18.01
C ARG A 211 5.98 -12.96 16.77
N GLN A 212 6.13 -14.04 15.99
CA GLN A 212 6.99 -14.02 14.80
C GLN A 212 6.36 -13.16 13.70
N GLY A 213 5.04 -13.26 13.50
CA GLY A 213 4.33 -12.45 12.51
C GLY A 213 4.37 -10.96 12.83
N ILE A 214 4.22 -10.56 14.08
CA ILE A 214 4.36 -9.16 14.49
C ILE A 214 5.77 -8.63 14.19
N ARG A 215 6.82 -9.39 14.51
CA ARG A 215 8.20 -9.01 14.15
C ARG A 215 8.39 -8.92 12.65
N ALA A 216 7.86 -9.89 11.90
CA ALA A 216 7.89 -9.88 10.44
C ALA A 216 7.20 -8.64 9.85
N GLY A 217 6.05 -8.22 10.42
CA GLY A 217 5.35 -7.01 10.01
C GLY A 217 6.18 -5.73 10.24
N PHE A 218 6.81 -5.56 11.40
CA PHE A 218 7.71 -4.42 11.63
C PHE A 218 8.88 -4.40 10.66
N VAL A 219 9.50 -5.56 10.41
CA VAL A 219 10.60 -5.67 9.43
C VAL A 219 10.11 -5.37 8.02
N ALA A 220 8.87 -5.77 7.68
CA ALA A 220 8.26 -5.47 6.39
C ALA A 220 8.11 -3.96 6.17
N VAL A 221 7.54 -3.22 7.15
CA VAL A 221 7.38 -1.76 7.10
C VAL A 221 8.72 -1.06 6.94
N LEU A 222 9.75 -1.47 7.68
CA LEU A 222 11.10 -0.91 7.55
C LEU A 222 11.71 -1.20 6.18
N LEU A 223 11.58 -2.43 5.68
CA LEU A 223 12.11 -2.81 4.37
C LEU A 223 11.38 -2.06 3.26
N SER A 224 10.06 -1.92 3.31
CA SER A 224 9.29 -1.13 2.33
C SER A 224 9.79 0.32 2.29
N SER A 225 9.95 0.95 3.44
CA SER A 225 10.48 2.33 3.52
C SER A 225 11.90 2.43 2.96
N PHE A 226 12.76 1.46 3.24
CA PHE A 226 14.11 1.42 2.69
C PHE A 226 14.10 1.27 1.17
N LEU A 227 13.29 0.37 0.62
CA LEU A 227 13.16 0.16 -0.82
C LEU A 227 12.60 1.39 -1.53
N LEU A 228 11.58 2.05 -0.96
CA LEU A 228 11.03 3.30 -1.49
C LEU A 228 12.06 4.44 -1.45
N SER A 229 12.81 4.57 -0.35
CA SER A 229 13.90 5.54 -0.22
C SER A 229 15.01 5.29 -1.23
N TYR A 230 15.41 4.03 -1.41
CA TYR A 230 16.40 3.62 -2.41
C TYR A 230 15.94 3.96 -3.83
N THR A 231 14.71 3.61 -4.19
CA THR A 231 14.14 3.91 -5.52
C THR A 231 14.08 5.41 -5.77
N THR A 232 13.64 6.20 -4.77
CA THR A 232 13.60 7.66 -4.86
C THR A 232 15.01 8.25 -5.02
N SER A 233 16.00 7.76 -4.25
CA SER A 233 17.41 8.16 -4.42
C SER A 233 17.92 7.85 -5.82
N LEU A 234 17.59 6.68 -6.34
CA LEU A 234 18.00 6.25 -7.68
C LEU A 234 17.38 7.15 -8.76
N ASN A 235 16.08 7.47 -8.64
CA ASN A 235 15.41 8.38 -9.56
C ASN A 235 16.08 9.78 -9.55
N ILE A 236 16.42 10.32 -8.37
CA ILE A 236 17.10 11.60 -8.25
C ILE A 236 18.54 11.53 -8.80
N ALA A 237 19.28 10.46 -8.53
CA ALA A 237 20.64 10.29 -9.03
C ALA A 237 20.69 10.16 -10.56
N VAL A 238 19.66 9.62 -11.18
CA VAL A 238 19.58 9.43 -12.65
C VAL A 238 18.95 10.64 -13.36
N LEU A 239 17.81 11.14 -12.87
CA LEU A 239 17.05 12.20 -13.53
C LEU A 239 17.41 13.61 -13.00
N GLY A 240 17.85 13.72 -11.76
CA GLY A 240 17.89 14.96 -11.00
C GLY A 240 16.55 15.26 -10.32
N ALA A 241 16.57 16.07 -9.24
CA ALA A 241 15.39 16.35 -8.43
C ALA A 241 14.27 17.04 -9.23
N ASP A 242 14.60 18.00 -10.09
CA ASP A 242 13.62 18.77 -10.87
C ASP A 242 12.86 17.89 -11.89
N ILE A 243 13.58 17.03 -12.62
CA ILE A 243 12.95 16.14 -13.60
C ILE A 243 12.16 15.06 -12.87
N ALA A 244 12.72 14.49 -11.81
CA ALA A 244 12.02 13.49 -10.99
C ALA A 244 10.70 14.05 -10.42
N ALA A 245 10.71 15.31 -9.93
CA ALA A 245 9.51 15.96 -9.38
C ALA A 245 8.41 16.23 -10.41
N ARG A 246 8.79 16.52 -11.66
CA ARG A 246 7.83 16.80 -12.76
C ARG A 246 7.39 15.55 -13.51
N SER A 247 8.04 14.42 -13.26
CA SER A 247 7.74 13.16 -13.94
C SER A 247 6.51 12.52 -13.33
N THR A 248 5.52 12.18 -14.14
CA THR A 248 4.36 11.39 -13.71
C THR A 248 4.80 10.01 -13.17
N PHE A 249 5.78 9.39 -13.83
CA PHE A 249 6.33 8.09 -13.48
C PHE A 249 7.87 8.11 -13.47
N PRO A 250 8.51 8.64 -12.40
CA PRO A 250 9.96 8.80 -12.33
C PRO A 250 10.72 7.50 -12.57
N LEU A 251 10.27 6.39 -11.99
CA LEU A 251 10.91 5.08 -12.14
C LEU A 251 10.94 4.63 -13.60
N ARG A 252 9.85 4.83 -14.34
CA ARG A 252 9.78 4.51 -15.77
C ARG A 252 10.79 5.34 -16.57
N ASN A 253 10.83 6.64 -16.31
CA ASN A 253 11.78 7.55 -16.98
C ASN A 253 13.25 7.18 -16.64
N THR A 254 13.51 6.78 -15.40
CA THR A 254 14.83 6.31 -14.97
C THR A 254 15.25 5.05 -15.74
N ILE A 255 14.38 4.05 -15.81
CA ILE A 255 14.67 2.78 -16.48
C ILE A 255 14.76 2.95 -18.01
N SER A 256 14.00 3.87 -18.60
CA SER A 256 14.04 4.14 -20.06
C SER A 256 15.37 4.72 -20.54
N LEU A 257 16.21 5.26 -19.64
CA LEU A 257 17.56 5.74 -19.97
C LEU A 257 18.59 4.63 -20.08
N ILE A 258 18.25 3.38 -19.77
CA ILE A 258 19.16 2.24 -19.95
C ILE A 258 19.32 1.99 -21.44
N ASN A 259 20.53 2.23 -21.94
CA ASN A 259 20.95 1.88 -23.28
C ASN A 259 22.35 1.24 -23.20
N ILE A 260 22.42 -0.06 -23.36
CA ILE A 260 23.68 -0.81 -23.30
C ILE A 260 23.94 -1.44 -24.67
N GLY A 261 24.90 -0.86 -25.41
CA GLY A 261 25.40 -1.38 -26.68
C GLY A 261 24.36 -1.49 -27.78
N GLU A 262 23.34 -0.64 -27.78
CA GLU A 262 22.20 -0.64 -28.72
C GLU A 262 21.38 -1.94 -28.73
N PHE A 263 21.78 -2.94 -27.97
CA PHE A 263 21.14 -4.26 -27.90
C PHE A 263 20.11 -4.36 -26.78
N ILE A 264 20.39 -3.78 -25.61
CA ILE A 264 19.47 -3.77 -24.47
C ILE A 264 18.78 -2.41 -24.43
N GLN A 265 17.60 -2.35 -25.01
CA GLN A 265 16.73 -1.18 -25.05
C GLN A 265 15.32 -1.59 -24.62
N ARG A 266 14.48 -0.62 -24.21
CA ARG A 266 13.07 -0.84 -23.87
C ARG A 266 12.85 -1.79 -22.67
N LEU A 267 13.58 -1.52 -21.57
CA LEU A 267 13.40 -2.22 -20.30
C LEU A 267 12.19 -1.69 -19.49
N ASP A 268 11.41 -0.79 -20.07
CA ASP A 268 10.12 -0.32 -19.54
C ASP A 268 9.16 -1.47 -19.16
N VAL A 269 9.27 -2.63 -19.82
CA VAL A 269 8.54 -3.85 -19.46
C VAL A 269 8.79 -4.27 -18.01
N ILE A 270 10.02 -4.09 -17.49
CA ILE A 270 10.33 -4.42 -16.08
C ILE A 270 9.51 -3.53 -15.14
N VAL A 271 9.41 -2.25 -15.45
CA VAL A 271 8.61 -1.30 -14.66
C VAL A 271 7.14 -1.68 -14.70
N VAL A 272 6.62 -1.99 -15.89
CA VAL A 272 5.22 -2.40 -16.06
C VAL A 272 4.92 -3.69 -15.29
N LEU A 273 5.80 -4.69 -15.33
CA LEU A 273 5.64 -5.92 -14.55
C LEU A 273 5.67 -5.64 -13.04
N THR A 274 6.60 -4.81 -12.58
CA THR A 274 6.68 -4.39 -11.17
C THR A 274 5.39 -3.75 -10.72
N LEU A 275 4.80 -2.92 -11.57
CA LEU A 275 3.57 -2.20 -11.36
C LEU A 275 2.37 -3.16 -11.26
N ILE A 276 2.18 -3.98 -12.29
CA ILE A 276 1.06 -4.94 -12.34
C ILE A 276 1.10 -5.84 -11.10
N ILE A 277 2.28 -6.31 -10.71
CA ILE A 277 2.43 -7.16 -9.54
C ILE A 277 2.12 -6.38 -8.25
N GLY A 278 2.71 -5.19 -8.08
CA GLY A 278 2.52 -4.38 -6.87
C GLY A 278 1.07 -3.98 -6.69
N ASP A 279 0.45 -3.45 -7.76
CA ASP A 279 -0.93 -3.00 -7.74
C ASP A 279 -1.91 -4.17 -7.52
N PHE A 280 -1.67 -5.33 -8.15
CA PHE A 280 -2.46 -6.53 -7.92
C PHE A 280 -2.57 -6.88 -6.43
N PHE A 281 -1.44 -6.89 -5.69
CA PHE A 281 -1.46 -7.23 -4.27
C PHE A 281 -2.07 -6.12 -3.43
N LYS A 282 -1.87 -4.86 -3.78
CA LYS A 282 -2.44 -3.73 -3.07
C LYS A 282 -3.96 -3.71 -3.18
N VAL A 283 -4.49 -3.78 -4.39
CA VAL A 283 -5.93 -3.91 -4.64
C VAL A 283 -6.50 -5.17 -3.99
N ALA A 284 -5.79 -6.31 -4.06
CA ALA A 284 -6.25 -7.58 -3.48
C ALA A 284 -6.43 -7.50 -1.95
N ILE A 285 -5.54 -6.83 -1.24
CA ILE A 285 -5.63 -6.67 0.23
C ILE A 285 -6.76 -5.72 0.60
N PHE A 286 -6.93 -4.58 -0.07
CA PHE A 286 -8.07 -3.69 0.14
C PHE A 286 -9.40 -4.40 -0.16
N TYR A 287 -9.47 -5.10 -1.28
CA TYR A 287 -10.65 -5.87 -1.67
C TYR A 287 -10.96 -6.97 -0.65
N TYR A 288 -9.96 -7.74 -0.20
CA TYR A 288 -10.13 -8.72 0.86
C TYR A 288 -10.64 -8.07 2.14
N ALA A 289 -10.06 -6.95 2.56
CA ALA A 289 -10.48 -6.21 3.73
C ALA A 289 -11.95 -5.74 3.62
N ALA A 290 -12.37 -5.25 2.46
CA ALA A 290 -13.75 -4.86 2.18
C ALA A 290 -14.70 -6.05 2.32
N VAL A 291 -14.43 -7.16 1.63
CA VAL A 291 -15.26 -8.37 1.65
C VAL A 291 -15.37 -8.95 3.06
N MET A 292 -14.26 -9.02 3.79
CA MET A 292 -14.24 -9.53 5.17
C MET A 292 -14.98 -8.59 6.13
N SER A 293 -14.89 -7.28 5.92
CA SER A 293 -15.64 -6.28 6.70
C SER A 293 -17.15 -6.41 6.48
N ILE A 294 -17.59 -6.56 5.22
CA ILE A 294 -19.01 -6.81 4.90
C ILE A 294 -19.47 -8.12 5.57
N THR A 295 -18.67 -9.17 5.44
CA THR A 295 -18.96 -10.50 6.04
C THR A 295 -19.18 -10.40 7.55
N ASP A 296 -18.31 -9.67 8.25
CA ASP A 296 -18.38 -9.53 9.70
C ASP A 296 -19.51 -8.59 10.15
N VAL A 297 -19.70 -7.45 9.48
CA VAL A 297 -20.77 -6.48 9.81
C VAL A 297 -22.16 -7.09 9.62
N PHE A 298 -22.39 -7.76 8.49
CA PHE A 298 -23.69 -8.37 8.15
C PHE A 298 -23.82 -9.82 8.60
N ARG A 299 -22.77 -10.39 9.26
CA ARG A 299 -22.75 -11.77 9.76
C ARG A 299 -23.04 -12.82 8.69
N ILE A 300 -22.48 -12.63 7.51
CA ILE A 300 -22.66 -13.56 6.39
C ILE A 300 -21.79 -14.81 6.62
N SER A 301 -22.35 -15.99 6.41
CA SER A 301 -21.67 -17.25 6.71
C SER A 301 -20.51 -17.58 5.76
N ASP A 302 -20.63 -17.19 4.49
CA ASP A 302 -19.64 -17.48 3.44
C ASP A 302 -19.28 -16.22 2.66
N TYR A 303 -18.08 -15.69 2.94
CA TYR A 303 -17.54 -14.48 2.29
C TYR A 303 -17.36 -14.62 0.77
N ARG A 304 -17.19 -15.85 0.27
CA ARG A 304 -16.95 -16.09 -1.16
C ARG A 304 -18.11 -15.62 -2.02
N LYS A 305 -19.33 -15.65 -1.48
CA LYS A 305 -20.54 -15.13 -2.16
C LYS A 305 -20.51 -13.62 -2.36
N LEU A 306 -19.70 -12.90 -1.56
CA LEU A 306 -19.55 -11.45 -1.61
C LEU A 306 -18.41 -11.02 -2.54
N VAL A 307 -17.49 -11.91 -2.90
CA VAL A 307 -16.36 -11.55 -3.73
C VAL A 307 -16.81 -10.96 -5.06
N GLN A 308 -17.66 -11.62 -5.82
CA GLN A 308 -18.09 -11.10 -7.13
C GLN A 308 -18.89 -9.79 -7.03
N PRO A 309 -19.93 -9.66 -6.19
CA PRO A 309 -20.65 -8.40 -6.05
C PRO A 309 -19.75 -7.22 -5.63
N ALA A 310 -18.86 -7.45 -4.66
CA ALA A 310 -17.95 -6.40 -4.22
C ALA A 310 -16.94 -6.01 -5.32
N GLY A 311 -16.46 -6.99 -6.12
CA GLY A 311 -15.59 -6.72 -7.26
C GLY A 311 -16.27 -5.86 -8.33
N ILE A 312 -17.53 -6.12 -8.63
CA ILE A 312 -18.30 -5.28 -9.57
C ILE A 312 -18.43 -3.84 -9.03
N ILE A 313 -18.73 -3.69 -7.73
CA ILE A 313 -18.83 -2.37 -7.10
C ILE A 313 -17.49 -1.64 -7.17
N ILE A 314 -16.38 -2.31 -6.83
CA ILE A 314 -15.03 -1.74 -6.91
C ILE A 314 -14.72 -1.31 -8.35
N LEU A 315 -15.01 -2.15 -9.35
CA LEU A 315 -14.80 -1.83 -10.76
C LEU A 315 -15.60 -0.59 -11.19
N LEU A 316 -16.88 -0.53 -10.86
CA LEU A 316 -17.74 0.61 -11.22
C LEU A 316 -17.24 1.90 -10.56
N ILE A 317 -16.91 1.84 -9.26
CA ILE A 317 -16.36 3.01 -8.56
C ILE A 317 -15.02 3.42 -9.16
N SER A 318 -14.13 2.48 -9.55
CA SER A 318 -12.84 2.82 -10.16
C SER A 318 -12.96 3.61 -11.47
N VAL A 319 -14.04 3.41 -12.22
CA VAL A 319 -14.31 4.17 -13.45
C VAL A 319 -14.94 5.53 -13.15
N MET A 320 -15.66 5.66 -12.02
CA MET A 320 -16.37 6.89 -11.64
C MET A 320 -15.51 7.88 -10.86
N LEU A 321 -14.38 7.45 -10.30
CA LEU A 321 -13.56 8.24 -9.36
C LEU A 321 -12.90 9.46 -9.99
N SER A 322 -12.51 9.42 -11.26
CA SER A 322 -11.88 10.55 -11.93
C SER A 322 -12.08 10.51 -13.44
N GLY A 323 -12.15 11.67 -14.06
CA GLY A 323 -12.20 11.84 -15.51
C GLY A 323 -10.85 11.55 -16.16
N ASP A 324 -9.75 11.97 -15.50
CA ASP A 324 -8.39 11.73 -15.95
C ASP A 324 -7.40 11.52 -14.79
N PHE A 325 -6.15 11.15 -15.13
CA PHE A 325 -5.10 10.85 -14.15
C PHE A 325 -4.63 12.11 -13.38
N ALA A 326 -4.69 13.30 -13.97
CA ALA A 326 -4.28 14.54 -13.32
C ALA A 326 -5.27 14.93 -12.21
N GLU A 327 -6.56 14.83 -12.48
CA GLU A 327 -7.64 15.01 -11.51
C GLU A 327 -7.50 14.02 -10.33
N GLN A 328 -7.15 12.77 -10.62
CA GLN A 328 -6.92 11.75 -9.60
C GLN A 328 -5.75 12.06 -8.66
N ILE A 329 -4.67 12.66 -9.16
CA ILE A 329 -3.53 13.07 -8.31
C ILE A 329 -3.95 14.20 -7.38
N GLU A 330 -4.65 15.23 -7.89
CA GLU A 330 -5.08 16.39 -7.10
C GLU A 330 -6.09 16.01 -6.01
N GLU A 331 -7.09 15.21 -6.36
CA GLU A 331 -8.05 14.64 -5.39
C GLU A 331 -7.36 13.69 -4.40
N GLY A 332 -6.35 12.95 -4.87
CA GLY A 332 -5.57 12.02 -4.07
C GLY A 332 -4.90 12.69 -2.88
N ASP A 333 -4.34 13.87 -3.07
CA ASP A 333 -3.70 14.61 -1.99
C ASP A 333 -4.70 15.05 -0.90
N ILE A 334 -5.88 15.53 -1.28
CA ILE A 334 -6.94 15.93 -0.33
C ILE A 334 -7.46 14.71 0.45
N LEU A 335 -7.68 13.60 -0.23
CA LEU A 335 -8.19 12.35 0.37
C LEU A 335 -7.15 11.69 1.29
N LEU A 336 -5.86 11.72 0.94
CA LEU A 336 -4.77 11.25 1.78
C LEU A 336 -4.76 11.96 3.14
N TYR A 337 -4.85 13.28 3.12
CA TYR A 337 -4.81 14.08 4.36
C TYR A 337 -6.10 14.00 5.18
N THR A 338 -7.22 13.63 4.61
CA THR A 338 -8.51 13.60 5.32
C THR A 338 -8.98 12.18 5.63
N MET A 339 -9.26 11.39 4.60
CA MET A 339 -9.91 10.09 4.75
C MET A 339 -8.94 9.02 5.23
N PHE A 340 -7.74 8.92 4.61
CA PHE A 340 -6.76 7.92 5.00
C PHE A 340 -6.20 8.20 6.39
N MET A 341 -5.91 9.47 6.73
CA MET A 341 -5.50 9.84 8.09
C MET A 341 -6.58 9.50 9.13
N LEU A 342 -7.86 9.74 8.81
CA LEU A 342 -8.96 9.43 9.72
C LEU A 342 -9.05 7.93 10.00
N PHE A 343 -9.11 7.10 8.95
CA PHE A 343 -9.33 5.66 9.07
C PHE A 343 -8.05 4.88 9.38
N GLY A 344 -6.90 5.33 8.89
CA GLY A 344 -5.61 4.68 9.10
C GLY A 344 -4.94 5.06 10.43
N ALA A 345 -5.06 6.30 10.89
CA ALA A 345 -4.35 6.77 12.07
C ALA A 345 -5.26 7.17 13.23
N ILE A 346 -6.18 8.13 13.03
CA ILE A 346 -6.95 8.75 14.11
C ILE A 346 -7.91 7.75 14.76
N LEU A 347 -8.72 7.07 13.96
CA LEU A 347 -9.70 6.10 14.48
C LEU A 347 -9.02 4.90 15.17
N PRO A 348 -7.98 4.25 14.62
CA PRO A 348 -7.28 3.19 15.32
C PRO A 348 -6.63 3.67 16.62
N GLY A 349 -6.04 4.88 16.63
CA GLY A 349 -5.49 5.49 17.84
C GLY A 349 -6.56 5.73 18.91
N PHE A 350 -7.69 6.29 18.53
CA PHE A 350 -8.85 6.47 19.41
C PHE A 350 -9.37 5.13 19.96
N LEU A 351 -9.50 4.11 19.10
CA LEU A 351 -9.93 2.77 19.50
C LEU A 351 -8.97 2.14 20.51
N LEU A 352 -7.67 2.35 20.34
CA LEU A 352 -6.66 1.86 21.29
C LEU A 352 -6.83 2.52 22.66
N ILE A 353 -6.98 3.84 22.70
CA ILE A 353 -7.23 4.60 23.94
C ILE A 353 -8.53 4.13 24.61
N ALA A 354 -9.61 4.05 23.86
CA ALA A 354 -10.91 3.59 24.35
C ALA A 354 -10.84 2.14 24.92
N ALA A 355 -10.11 1.25 24.24
CA ALA A 355 -9.88 -0.11 24.71
C ALA A 355 -9.10 -0.16 26.04
N MET A 356 -8.06 0.69 26.16
CA MET A 356 -7.26 0.78 27.40
C MET A 356 -8.08 1.31 28.59
N VAL A 357 -8.88 2.35 28.38
CA VAL A 357 -9.76 2.90 29.40
C VAL A 357 -10.80 1.87 29.85
N ARG A 358 -11.43 1.19 28.90
CA ARG A 358 -12.44 0.15 29.21
C ARG A 358 -11.87 -1.02 29.99
N GLN A 359 -10.65 -1.47 29.69
CA GLN A 359 -9.97 -2.53 30.45
C GLN A 359 -9.67 -2.09 31.87
N ARG A 360 -9.23 -0.84 32.09
CA ARG A 360 -8.99 -0.32 33.46
C ARG A 360 -10.28 -0.23 34.29
N LEU A 361 -11.36 0.26 33.69
CA LEU A 361 -12.67 0.36 34.36
C LEU A 361 -13.30 -1.01 34.62
N GLY A 362 -13.09 -2.01 33.74
CA GLY A 362 -13.54 -3.39 33.94
C GLY A 362 -12.72 -4.18 34.95
N ALA A 363 -11.44 -3.84 35.15
CA ALA A 363 -10.58 -4.46 36.16
C ALA A 363 -10.82 -3.89 37.59
N SER A 364 -11.56 -2.78 37.70
CA SER A 364 -11.96 -2.18 38.98
C SER A 364 -13.34 -2.64 39.48
N ARG A 365 -14.00 -3.55 38.76
CA ARG A 365 -15.23 -4.25 39.15
C ARG A 365 -14.93 -5.75 39.33
#